data_0820f3657829f0a22459177fb1b37779
#
_entry.id   0820f3657829f0a22459177fb1b37779
#
_cell.length_a   1.000
_cell.length_b   1.000
_cell.length_c   1.000
_cell.angle_alpha   90.00
_cell.angle_beta   90.00
_cell.angle_gamma   90.00
#
_symmetry.space_group_name_H-M   'P 1'
#
loop_
_entity.id
_entity.type
_entity.pdbx_description
1 polymer ?
#
loop_
_entity_poly.entity_id
_entity_poly.type
_entity_poly.pdbx_seq_one_letter_code
_entity_poly.pdbx_strand_id
1 'polypeptide(L)'
;MAFIESLSCAGCGLELGLHPPTLTMRAAPAQGTDVDGAWWFPCANRLWECNWLAAADSGSGQCISCRLTRTRPSNDDTLALEKLATASGDKRRLLVQLADLGLPITPWYDRKGGLGFDLLSSRSNGARVTIGHANGIVTIDLAESLDAHREALRISLGEPYRTMLGHFRHEVGHYYEWILVEQTGWIDECRTIFGDERASYRDAISRHYKTGAPRDWSESFISEYATMHPWEDFAECFAHYLHLTSTLQTAAGGQMSIRVEGVPQVADGEVSPRPSYADATMNQILADWLPVSTFLNRVNRAMGKSDLYPFTIAEPVARKLDFVHRVVTASRVEQPLG
;
A
#
# COMPACT_ATOMS: atom_id res chain seq x y z
N MET A 1 11.46 4.29 22.09
CA MET A 1 11.21 4.43 20.64
C MET A 1 9.72 4.22 20.43
N ALA A 2 9.05 5.07 19.69
CA ALA A 2 7.65 4.90 19.33
C ALA A 2 7.57 4.65 17.82
N PHE A 3 6.85 3.62 17.42
CA PHE A 3 6.54 3.34 16.01
C PHE A 3 5.28 4.10 15.62
N ILE A 4 5.06 4.29 14.32
CA ILE A 4 3.87 5.00 13.80
C ILE A 4 2.54 4.30 14.15
N GLU A 5 2.57 3.04 14.54
CA GLU A 5 1.43 2.25 15.00
C GLU A 5 1.26 2.25 16.53
N SER A 6 2.20 2.85 17.28
CA SER A 6 2.17 2.77 18.74
C SER A 6 0.94 3.49 19.31
N LEU A 7 0.21 2.83 20.20
CA LEU A 7 -0.86 3.44 21.01
C LEU A 7 -0.32 4.10 22.29
N SER A 8 0.84 3.62 22.75
CA SER A 8 1.50 4.15 23.94
C SER A 8 3.04 4.09 23.79
N CYS A 9 3.73 4.92 24.52
CA CYS A 9 5.18 4.92 24.62
C CYS A 9 5.65 3.77 25.50
N ALA A 10 6.47 2.86 24.97
CA ALA A 10 7.02 1.74 25.74
C ALA A 10 7.93 2.17 26.91
N GLY A 11 8.50 3.39 26.85
CA GLY A 11 9.42 3.88 27.90
C GLY A 11 8.73 4.57 29.07
N CYS A 12 7.62 5.31 28.84
CA CYS A 12 6.95 6.11 29.87
C CYS A 12 5.45 5.89 29.99
N GLY A 13 4.85 4.99 29.16
CA GLY A 13 3.42 4.67 29.19
C GLY A 13 2.51 5.78 28.65
N LEU A 14 3.05 6.93 28.20
CA LEU A 14 2.24 8.03 27.67
C LEU A 14 1.45 7.56 26.46
N GLU A 15 0.15 7.88 26.42
CA GLU A 15 -0.68 7.66 25.25
C GLU A 15 -0.19 8.46 24.05
N LEU A 16 -0.13 7.80 22.89
CA LEU A 16 0.39 8.37 21.65
C LEU A 16 -0.66 8.38 20.56
N GLY A 17 -0.54 9.36 19.66
CA GLY A 17 -1.33 9.45 18.44
C GLY A 17 -0.52 10.00 17.29
N LEU A 18 -0.75 9.46 16.09
CA LEU A 18 -0.17 10.02 14.87
C LEU A 18 -0.94 11.30 14.50
N HIS A 19 -0.21 12.40 14.32
CA HIS A 19 -0.73 13.65 13.77
C HIS A 19 -0.69 13.58 12.24
N PRO A 20 -1.85 13.48 11.54
CA PRO A 20 -1.87 13.19 10.10
C PRO A 20 -1.12 14.20 9.23
N PRO A 21 -1.29 15.54 9.41
CA PRO A 21 -0.62 16.50 8.54
C PRO A 21 0.91 16.46 8.57
N THR A 22 1.52 16.12 9.72
CA THR A 22 2.98 16.10 9.87
C THR A 22 3.57 14.69 9.91
N LEU A 23 2.73 13.66 9.87
CA LEU A 23 3.11 12.24 10.01
C LEU A 23 3.99 11.97 11.25
N THR A 24 3.81 12.73 12.33
CA THR A 24 4.61 12.63 13.56
C THR A 24 3.79 12.09 14.72
N MET A 25 4.42 11.28 15.57
CA MET A 25 3.81 10.81 16.81
C MET A 25 3.78 11.93 17.84
N ARG A 26 2.61 12.14 18.45
CA ARG A 26 2.37 13.14 19.49
C ARG A 26 1.75 12.49 20.73
N ALA A 27 1.82 13.17 21.87
CA ALA A 27 1.00 12.81 23.02
C ALA A 27 -0.49 12.90 22.65
N ALA A 28 -1.28 11.93 23.12
CA ALA A 28 -2.70 11.81 22.80
C ALA A 28 -3.57 11.70 24.06
N PRO A 29 -3.48 12.68 25.00
CA PRO A 29 -4.33 12.67 26.18
C PRO A 29 -5.80 12.88 25.82
N ALA A 30 -6.72 12.40 26.67
CA ALA A 30 -8.16 12.48 26.42
C ALA A 30 -8.67 13.94 26.25
N GLN A 31 -8.03 14.90 26.92
CA GLN A 31 -8.33 16.33 26.80
C GLN A 31 -7.81 16.98 25.51
N GLY A 32 -7.13 16.21 24.66
CA GLY A 32 -6.55 16.71 23.42
C GLY A 32 -5.13 17.26 23.58
N THR A 33 -4.52 17.56 22.45
CA THR A 33 -3.18 18.18 22.35
C THR A 33 -3.22 19.31 21.33
N ASP A 34 -2.54 20.41 21.64
CA ASP A 34 -2.31 21.50 20.68
C ASP A 34 -1.14 21.16 19.78
N VAL A 35 -1.33 21.28 18.48
CA VAL A 35 -0.27 21.20 17.48
C VAL A 35 -0.38 22.41 16.56
N ASP A 36 0.60 23.31 16.66
CA ASP A 36 0.68 24.52 15.83
C ASP A 36 -0.58 25.42 15.90
N GLY A 37 -1.22 25.51 17.09
CA GLY A 37 -2.41 26.33 17.33
C GLY A 37 -3.73 25.64 16.96
N ALA A 38 -3.71 24.40 16.55
CA ALA A 38 -4.88 23.57 16.30
C ALA A 38 -5.01 22.44 17.34
N TRP A 39 -6.25 22.21 17.81
CA TRP A 39 -6.54 21.16 18.78
C TRP A 39 -6.81 19.82 18.09
N TRP A 40 -6.14 18.78 18.60
CA TRP A 40 -6.24 17.40 18.13
C TRP A 40 -6.58 16.46 19.28
N PHE A 41 -7.47 15.50 19.03
CA PHE A 41 -7.97 14.55 20.02
C PHE A 41 -7.67 13.12 19.57
N PRO A 42 -7.55 12.15 20.50
CA PRO A 42 -7.56 10.74 20.16
C PRO A 42 -8.80 10.42 19.29
N CYS A 43 -8.59 9.68 18.20
CA CYS A 43 -9.69 9.27 17.34
C CYS A 43 -10.79 8.54 18.12
N ALA A 44 -12.06 8.80 17.84
CA ALA A 44 -13.22 8.13 18.46
C ALA A 44 -13.16 6.59 18.30
N ASN A 45 -12.44 6.08 17.30
CA ASN A 45 -12.21 4.65 17.07
C ASN A 45 -10.96 4.11 17.81
N ARG A 46 -10.50 4.77 18.88
CA ARG A 46 -9.34 4.30 19.64
C ARG A 46 -9.55 2.92 20.25
N LEU A 47 -10.78 2.56 20.65
CA LEU A 47 -11.14 1.23 21.10
C LEU A 47 -10.97 0.14 20.01
N TRP A 48 -10.87 0.55 18.74
CA TRP A 48 -10.58 -0.30 17.58
C TRP A 48 -9.12 -0.16 17.15
N GLU A 49 -8.25 0.15 18.12
CA GLU A 49 -6.81 0.31 17.93
C GLU A 49 -6.42 1.44 16.95
N CYS A 50 -7.28 2.44 16.77
CA CYS A 50 -6.93 3.60 15.98
C CYS A 50 -6.02 4.55 16.78
N ASN A 51 -4.76 4.62 16.38
CA ASN A 51 -3.76 5.48 17.01
C ASN A 51 -3.58 6.85 16.33
N TRP A 52 -4.49 7.25 15.45
CA TRP A 52 -4.42 8.56 14.81
C TRP A 52 -5.17 9.63 15.61
N LEU A 53 -4.72 10.87 15.47
CA LEU A 53 -5.42 12.03 16.00
C LEU A 53 -6.51 12.51 15.03
N ALA A 54 -7.60 13.03 15.59
CA ALA A 54 -8.68 13.68 14.89
C ALA A 54 -8.64 15.18 15.16
N ALA A 55 -8.82 16.01 14.15
CA ALA A 55 -8.94 17.44 14.31
C ALA A 55 -10.21 17.79 15.09
N ALA A 56 -10.17 18.85 15.89
CA ALA A 56 -11.30 19.32 16.71
C ALA A 56 -12.55 19.61 15.89
N ASP A 57 -12.38 20.10 14.67
CA ASP A 57 -13.44 20.46 13.74
C ASP A 57 -13.94 19.30 12.87
N SER A 58 -13.42 18.08 13.07
CA SER A 58 -13.82 16.90 12.28
C SER A 58 -15.31 16.53 12.40
N GLY A 59 -16.03 17.10 13.35
CA GLY A 59 -17.46 16.90 13.62
C GLY A 59 -17.84 15.51 14.12
N SER A 60 -17.13 14.48 13.68
CA SER A 60 -17.36 13.07 14.05
C SER A 60 -16.44 12.57 15.17
N GLY A 61 -15.41 13.33 15.54
CA GLY A 61 -14.34 12.87 16.42
C GLY A 61 -13.46 11.77 15.79
N GLN A 62 -13.66 11.44 14.51
CA GLN A 62 -12.88 10.45 13.79
C GLN A 62 -11.73 11.10 13.02
N CYS A 63 -10.57 10.45 13.02
CA CYS A 63 -9.44 10.87 12.18
C CYS A 63 -9.75 10.67 10.69
N ILE A 64 -8.96 11.29 9.82
CA ILE A 64 -9.14 11.21 8.37
C ILE A 64 -9.11 9.75 7.88
N SER A 65 -8.24 8.90 8.40
CA SER A 65 -8.21 7.47 8.03
C SER A 65 -9.55 6.77 8.31
N CYS A 66 -10.16 7.02 9.48
CA CYS A 66 -11.45 6.42 9.84
C CYS A 66 -12.60 6.98 8.99
N ARG A 67 -12.59 8.28 8.68
CA ARG A 67 -13.58 8.93 7.81
C ARG A 67 -13.49 8.46 6.36
N LEU A 68 -12.33 8.04 5.89
CA LEU A 68 -12.18 7.42 4.58
C LEU A 68 -12.84 6.03 4.49
N THR A 69 -13.14 5.36 5.62
CA THR A 69 -13.96 4.13 5.61
C THR A 69 -15.43 4.51 5.47
N ARG A 70 -16.02 4.23 4.31
CA ARG A 70 -17.40 4.52 3.97
C ARG A 70 -18.36 3.49 4.56
N THR A 71 -18.01 2.21 4.41
CA THR A 71 -18.81 1.09 4.88
C THR A 71 -17.94 0.11 5.67
N ARG A 72 -18.48 -0.45 6.72
CA ARG A 72 -17.86 -1.46 7.59
C ARG A 72 -18.79 -2.65 7.78
N PRO A 73 -18.31 -3.82 8.28
CA PRO A 73 -19.15 -4.98 8.58
C PRO A 73 -20.27 -4.67 9.58
N SER A 74 -21.32 -5.48 9.51
CA SER A 74 -22.39 -5.46 10.52
C SER A 74 -21.84 -5.70 11.92
N ASN A 75 -22.49 -5.10 12.92
CA ASN A 75 -22.13 -5.29 14.33
C ASN A 75 -22.29 -6.74 14.80
N ASP A 76 -23.07 -7.56 14.07
CA ASP A 76 -23.30 -8.97 14.39
C ASP A 76 -22.20 -9.89 13.86
N ASP A 77 -21.36 -9.42 12.92
CA ASP A 77 -20.22 -10.18 12.40
C ASP A 77 -18.97 -9.93 13.25
N THR A 78 -18.93 -10.56 14.44
CA THR A 78 -17.84 -10.39 15.40
C THR A 78 -16.47 -10.74 14.82
N LEU A 79 -16.39 -11.77 13.95
CA LEU A 79 -15.14 -12.18 13.32
C LEU A 79 -14.64 -11.12 12.32
N ALA A 80 -15.54 -10.55 11.51
CA ALA A 80 -15.17 -9.47 10.61
C ALA A 80 -14.77 -8.20 11.38
N LEU A 81 -15.39 -7.93 12.53
CA LEU A 81 -15.02 -6.81 13.39
C LEU A 81 -13.62 -6.97 14.01
N GLU A 82 -13.24 -8.18 14.43
CA GLU A 82 -11.86 -8.47 14.86
C GLU A 82 -10.84 -8.19 13.73
N LYS A 83 -11.18 -8.60 12.51
CA LYS A 83 -10.33 -8.37 11.33
C LYS A 83 -10.33 -6.90 10.88
N LEU A 84 -11.39 -6.14 11.17
CA LEU A 84 -11.49 -4.73 10.85
C LEU A 84 -10.39 -3.91 11.52
N ALA A 85 -10.03 -4.18 12.77
CA ALA A 85 -8.95 -3.48 13.48
C ALA A 85 -7.60 -3.67 12.75
N THR A 86 -7.26 -4.93 12.41
CA THR A 86 -6.03 -5.27 11.68
C THR A 86 -6.01 -4.63 10.28
N ALA A 87 -7.09 -4.81 9.49
CA ALA A 87 -7.18 -4.22 8.14
C ALA A 87 -7.14 -2.68 8.19
N SER A 88 -7.75 -2.06 9.21
CA SER A 88 -7.66 -0.61 9.41
C SER A 88 -6.24 -0.17 9.76
N GLY A 89 -5.46 -1.01 10.45
CA GLY A 89 -4.03 -0.81 10.67
C GLY A 89 -3.25 -0.78 9.35
N ASP A 90 -3.48 -1.76 8.48
CA ASP A 90 -2.84 -1.82 7.16
C ASP A 90 -3.26 -0.64 6.27
N LYS A 91 -4.53 -0.23 6.31
CA LYS A 91 -4.99 0.98 5.63
C LYS A 91 -4.29 2.25 6.16
N ARG A 92 -4.05 2.37 7.47
CA ARG A 92 -3.28 3.51 8.03
C ARG A 92 -1.84 3.51 7.54
N ARG A 93 -1.17 2.34 7.47
CA ARG A 93 0.17 2.20 6.88
C ARG A 93 0.21 2.66 5.43
N LEU A 94 -0.78 2.22 4.64
CA LEU A 94 -0.94 2.69 3.26
C LEU A 94 -1.06 4.21 3.21
N LEU A 95 -1.98 4.82 3.97
CA LEU A 95 -2.22 6.26 3.93
C LEU A 95 -0.99 7.08 4.36
N VAL A 96 -0.23 6.62 5.37
CA VAL A 96 1.06 7.22 5.72
C VAL A 96 2.01 7.19 4.53
N GLN A 97 2.13 6.05 3.86
CA GLN A 97 3.02 5.91 2.72
C GLN A 97 2.59 6.80 1.54
N LEU A 98 1.30 6.83 1.21
CA LEU A 98 0.78 7.70 0.15
C LEU A 98 1.05 9.17 0.45
N ALA A 99 0.86 9.59 1.70
CA ALA A 99 1.13 10.94 2.15
C ALA A 99 2.62 11.28 2.13
N ASP A 100 3.49 10.37 2.55
CA ASP A 100 4.95 10.55 2.51
C ASP A 100 5.47 10.69 1.07
N LEU A 101 4.85 9.98 0.13
CA LEU A 101 5.11 10.13 -1.31
C LEU A 101 4.51 11.42 -1.90
N GLY A 102 3.71 12.16 -1.14
CA GLY A 102 3.02 13.37 -1.60
C GLY A 102 1.86 13.09 -2.55
N LEU A 103 1.33 11.86 -2.59
CA LEU A 103 0.20 11.53 -3.47
C LEU A 103 -1.09 12.19 -2.97
N PRO A 104 -1.94 12.74 -3.87
CA PRO A 104 -3.18 13.40 -3.47
C PRO A 104 -4.17 12.41 -2.85
N ILE A 105 -4.65 12.70 -1.64
CA ILE A 105 -5.66 11.92 -0.92
C ILE A 105 -6.90 12.80 -0.76
N THR A 106 -7.69 12.90 -1.83
CA THR A 106 -8.97 13.63 -1.78
C THR A 106 -10.06 12.71 -1.25
N PRO A 107 -10.70 13.00 -0.11
CA PRO A 107 -11.72 12.12 0.46
C PRO A 107 -12.98 11.99 -0.41
N TRP A 108 -13.62 10.81 -0.37
CA TRP A 108 -14.87 10.52 -1.09
C TRP A 108 -16.02 11.44 -0.72
N TYR A 109 -16.03 11.97 0.50
CA TYR A 109 -17.06 12.87 0.99
C TYR A 109 -16.82 14.34 0.60
N ASP A 110 -15.62 14.70 0.15
CA ASP A 110 -15.29 16.07 -0.27
C ASP A 110 -15.48 16.24 -1.78
N ARG A 111 -15.27 15.16 -2.55
CA ARG A 111 -15.37 15.20 -4.01
C ARG A 111 -15.88 13.88 -4.58
N LYS A 112 -16.76 13.95 -5.60
CA LYS A 112 -17.14 12.78 -6.38
C LYS A 112 -15.89 12.16 -7.04
N GLY A 113 -15.69 10.86 -6.87
CA GLY A 113 -14.49 10.16 -7.31
C GLY A 113 -13.30 10.31 -6.37
N GLY A 114 -13.48 10.94 -5.21
CA GLY A 114 -12.48 10.94 -4.14
C GLY A 114 -12.31 9.55 -3.52
N LEU A 115 -11.17 9.34 -2.86
CA LEU A 115 -10.77 8.08 -2.26
C LEU A 115 -11.65 7.71 -1.07
N GLY A 116 -12.19 6.50 -1.08
CA GLY A 116 -12.91 5.90 0.03
C GLY A 116 -12.70 4.39 0.09
N PHE A 117 -13.06 3.79 1.22
CA PHE A 117 -12.89 2.35 1.45
C PHE A 117 -14.19 1.74 1.95
N ASP A 118 -14.63 0.67 1.30
CA ASP A 118 -15.66 -0.24 1.80
C ASP A 118 -14.96 -1.50 2.33
N LEU A 119 -14.95 -1.66 3.64
CA LEU A 119 -14.41 -2.83 4.33
C LEU A 119 -15.58 -3.75 4.66
N LEU A 120 -15.81 -4.73 3.83
CA LEU A 120 -16.99 -5.60 3.88
C LEU A 120 -16.63 -7.02 4.33
N SER A 121 -17.64 -7.87 4.52
CA SER A 121 -17.44 -9.28 4.78
C SER A 121 -18.43 -10.10 3.96
N SER A 122 -17.94 -10.97 3.10
CA SER A 122 -18.75 -11.92 2.34
C SER A 122 -19.55 -12.87 3.23
N ARG A 123 -19.17 -13.01 4.51
CA ARG A 123 -19.87 -13.82 5.49
C ARG A 123 -21.17 -13.20 5.99
N SER A 124 -21.19 -11.88 6.17
CA SER A 124 -22.35 -11.14 6.68
C SER A 124 -23.24 -10.55 5.59
N ASN A 125 -22.71 -10.35 4.39
CA ASN A 125 -23.50 -9.76 3.29
C ASN A 125 -24.43 -10.75 2.58
N GLY A 126 -24.36 -12.04 2.88
CA GLY A 126 -25.17 -13.07 2.20
C GLY A 126 -24.85 -13.28 0.71
N ALA A 127 -23.89 -12.53 0.17
CA ALA A 127 -23.39 -12.60 -1.19
C ALA A 127 -21.87 -12.37 -1.20
N ARG A 128 -21.20 -12.91 -2.21
CA ARG A 128 -19.77 -12.67 -2.42
C ARG A 128 -19.51 -11.17 -2.60
N VAL A 129 -18.58 -10.62 -1.84
CA VAL A 129 -18.10 -9.25 -2.03
C VAL A 129 -17.28 -9.19 -3.32
N THR A 130 -17.61 -8.27 -4.19
CA THR A 130 -16.76 -7.97 -5.35
C THR A 130 -15.67 -7.01 -4.88
N ILE A 131 -14.46 -7.51 -4.83
CA ILE A 131 -13.27 -6.74 -4.47
C ILE A 131 -12.84 -5.93 -5.69
N GLY A 132 -12.25 -4.76 -5.48
CA GLY A 132 -11.76 -3.93 -6.56
C GLY A 132 -11.95 -2.44 -6.31
N HIS A 133 -11.53 -1.64 -7.28
CA HIS A 133 -11.74 -0.20 -7.32
C HIS A 133 -12.86 0.18 -8.29
N ALA A 134 -13.75 1.08 -7.86
CA ALA A 134 -14.76 1.70 -8.71
C ALA A 134 -15.07 3.14 -8.27
N ASN A 135 -14.90 4.12 -9.16
CA ASN A 135 -15.27 5.52 -8.94
C ASN A 135 -14.68 6.12 -7.64
N GLY A 136 -13.43 5.82 -7.33
CA GLY A 136 -12.75 6.30 -6.13
C GLY A 136 -12.93 5.41 -4.90
N ILE A 137 -13.80 4.40 -4.96
CA ILE A 137 -14.06 3.51 -3.83
C ILE A 137 -13.30 2.19 -4.01
N VAL A 138 -12.46 1.89 -3.04
CA VAL A 138 -11.75 0.62 -2.89
C VAL A 138 -12.56 -0.30 -1.99
N THR A 139 -12.97 -1.44 -2.50
CA THR A 139 -13.72 -2.47 -1.76
C THR A 139 -12.81 -3.63 -1.40
N ILE A 140 -12.74 -3.98 -0.13
CA ILE A 140 -11.97 -5.10 0.43
C ILE A 140 -12.89 -6.07 1.15
N ASP A 141 -12.69 -7.36 0.94
CA ASP A 141 -13.36 -8.41 1.71
C ASP A 141 -12.49 -8.82 2.91
N LEU A 142 -12.94 -8.50 4.12
CA LEU A 142 -12.24 -8.85 5.35
C LEU A 142 -12.17 -10.37 5.59
N ALA A 143 -13.02 -11.16 4.94
CA ALA A 143 -12.93 -12.62 5.00
C ALA A 143 -11.60 -13.12 4.41
N GLU A 144 -10.98 -12.39 3.49
CA GLU A 144 -9.65 -12.72 2.95
C GLU A 144 -8.53 -12.57 3.98
N SER A 145 -8.73 -11.85 5.07
CA SER A 145 -7.77 -11.77 6.17
C SER A 145 -7.73 -13.05 7.01
N LEU A 146 -8.64 -14.00 6.78
CA LEU A 146 -8.60 -15.33 7.41
C LEU A 146 -7.48 -16.17 6.77
N ASP A 147 -6.58 -16.70 7.58
CA ASP A 147 -5.39 -17.40 7.09
C ASP A 147 -5.70 -18.54 6.12
N ALA A 148 -6.72 -19.35 6.45
CA ALA A 148 -7.12 -20.48 5.59
C ALA A 148 -7.70 -20.02 4.24
N HIS A 149 -8.46 -18.93 4.21
CA HIS A 149 -9.03 -18.39 2.97
C HIS A 149 -7.94 -17.73 2.13
N ARG A 150 -7.08 -16.93 2.76
CA ARG A 150 -5.92 -16.31 2.11
C ARG A 150 -4.99 -17.34 1.50
N GLU A 151 -4.70 -18.42 2.23
CA GLU A 151 -3.83 -19.50 1.73
C GLU A 151 -4.47 -20.23 0.53
N ALA A 152 -5.77 -20.52 0.59
CA ALA A 152 -6.48 -21.12 -0.53
C ALA A 152 -6.46 -20.23 -1.79
N LEU A 153 -6.66 -18.93 -1.63
CA LEU A 153 -6.58 -17.97 -2.73
C LEU A 153 -5.15 -17.86 -3.27
N ARG A 154 -4.15 -17.78 -2.39
CA ARG A 154 -2.73 -17.75 -2.75
C ARG A 154 -2.35 -18.94 -3.64
N ILE A 155 -2.78 -20.14 -3.26
CA ILE A 155 -2.53 -21.36 -4.04
C ILE A 155 -3.30 -21.32 -5.37
N SER A 156 -4.57 -20.91 -5.36
CA SER A 156 -5.42 -20.93 -6.54
C SER A 156 -5.01 -19.89 -7.61
N LEU A 157 -4.40 -18.78 -7.18
CA LEU A 157 -3.96 -17.67 -8.05
C LEU A 157 -2.46 -17.70 -8.37
N GLY A 158 -1.71 -18.66 -7.78
CA GLY A 158 -0.25 -18.72 -7.97
C GLY A 158 0.51 -17.52 -7.37
N GLU A 159 -0.09 -16.79 -6.42
CA GLU A 159 0.49 -15.59 -5.82
C GLU A 159 1.30 -15.93 -4.57
N PRO A 160 2.64 -15.89 -4.60
CA PRO A 160 3.49 -16.22 -3.45
C PRO A 160 3.42 -15.17 -2.34
N TYR A 161 2.97 -13.94 -2.65
CA TYR A 161 2.94 -12.81 -1.73
C TYR A 161 1.54 -12.16 -1.72
N ARG A 162 0.70 -12.57 -0.77
CA ARG A 162 -0.64 -12.01 -0.59
C ARG A 162 -0.84 -11.57 0.86
N THR A 163 -0.67 -10.29 1.12
CA THR A 163 -0.95 -9.67 2.41
C THR A 163 -2.11 -8.67 2.27
N MET A 164 -2.79 -8.36 3.37
CA MET A 164 -3.84 -7.34 3.34
C MET A 164 -3.30 -5.96 2.92
N LEU A 165 -2.12 -5.59 3.39
CA LEU A 165 -1.45 -4.36 2.96
C LEU A 165 -1.11 -4.39 1.47
N GLY A 166 -0.63 -5.53 0.95
CA GLY A 166 -0.36 -5.71 -0.49
C GLY A 166 -1.63 -5.53 -1.32
N HIS A 167 -2.74 -6.09 -0.86
CA HIS A 167 -4.04 -5.94 -1.51
C HIS A 167 -4.51 -4.47 -1.52
N PHE A 168 -4.44 -3.77 -0.39
CA PHE A 168 -4.71 -2.33 -0.37
C PHE A 168 -3.83 -1.54 -1.35
N ARG A 169 -2.54 -1.88 -1.47
CA ARG A 169 -1.60 -1.24 -2.39
C ARG A 169 -1.99 -1.48 -3.86
N HIS A 170 -2.43 -2.68 -4.17
CA HIS A 170 -2.91 -3.04 -5.51
C HIS A 170 -4.18 -2.25 -5.87
N GLU A 171 -5.20 -2.27 -5.00
CA GLU A 171 -6.47 -1.60 -5.28
C GLU A 171 -6.35 -0.07 -5.38
N VAL A 172 -5.49 0.54 -4.58
CA VAL A 172 -5.20 1.98 -4.77
C VAL A 172 -4.33 2.22 -6.01
N GLY A 173 -3.62 1.22 -6.52
CA GLY A 173 -2.95 1.28 -7.82
C GLY A 173 -3.95 1.59 -8.93
N HIS A 174 -5.09 0.89 -8.99
CA HIS A 174 -6.18 1.20 -9.91
C HIS A 174 -6.76 2.61 -9.71
N TYR A 175 -6.89 3.06 -8.44
CA TYR A 175 -7.35 4.42 -8.17
C TYR A 175 -6.38 5.46 -8.73
N TYR A 176 -5.06 5.30 -8.51
CA TYR A 176 -4.07 6.25 -8.99
C TYR A 176 -3.84 6.15 -10.51
N GLU A 177 -3.95 4.97 -11.11
CA GLU A 177 -3.99 4.85 -12.57
C GLU A 177 -5.12 5.71 -13.15
N TRP A 178 -6.33 5.56 -12.60
CA TRP A 178 -7.50 6.29 -13.05
C TRP A 178 -7.33 7.81 -12.94
N ILE A 179 -6.85 8.34 -11.79
CA ILE A 179 -6.78 9.80 -11.59
C ILE A 179 -5.48 10.44 -12.09
N LEU A 180 -4.37 9.72 -12.11
CA LEU A 180 -3.06 10.27 -12.45
C LEU A 180 -2.59 9.90 -13.86
N VAL A 181 -3.16 8.88 -14.47
CA VAL A 181 -2.76 8.41 -15.80
C VAL A 181 -3.90 8.59 -16.80
N GLU A 182 -5.07 7.94 -16.60
CA GLU A 182 -6.16 7.96 -17.57
C GLU A 182 -6.75 9.37 -17.78
N GLN A 183 -6.78 10.21 -16.72
CA GLN A 183 -7.34 11.56 -16.78
C GLN A 183 -6.28 12.63 -17.09
N THR A 184 -5.07 12.23 -17.48
CA THR A 184 -3.96 13.14 -17.70
C THR A 184 -3.22 12.85 -19.03
N GLY A 185 -2.15 13.57 -19.31
CA GLY A 185 -1.31 13.35 -20.50
C GLY A 185 -0.43 12.09 -20.44
N TRP A 186 -0.44 11.32 -19.34
CA TRP A 186 0.39 10.12 -19.20
C TRP A 186 -0.18 8.89 -19.92
N ILE A 187 -1.45 8.91 -20.34
CA ILE A 187 -2.15 7.71 -20.85
C ILE A 187 -1.49 7.12 -22.11
N ASP A 188 -0.99 7.94 -23.03
CA ASP A 188 -0.41 7.42 -24.27
C ASP A 188 0.93 6.71 -24.03
N GLU A 189 1.74 7.23 -23.10
CA GLU A 189 2.97 6.57 -22.68
C GLU A 189 2.65 5.29 -21.90
N CYS A 190 1.66 5.31 -21.02
CA CYS A 190 1.17 4.13 -20.30
C CYS A 190 0.80 3.01 -21.26
N ARG A 191 0.02 3.30 -22.30
CA ARG A 191 -0.34 2.32 -23.34
C ARG A 191 0.85 1.73 -24.06
N THR A 192 1.88 2.53 -24.27
CA THR A 192 3.11 2.06 -24.91
C THR A 192 3.87 1.06 -24.03
N ILE A 193 3.82 1.23 -22.71
CA ILE A 193 4.58 0.45 -21.73
C ILE A 193 3.81 -0.77 -21.23
N PHE A 194 2.51 -0.59 -20.90
CA PHE A 194 1.66 -1.62 -20.29
C PHE A 194 0.71 -2.30 -21.27
N GLY A 195 0.44 -1.67 -22.42
CA GLY A 195 -0.57 -2.12 -23.38
C GLY A 195 -1.86 -1.31 -23.31
N ASP A 196 -2.82 -1.64 -24.19
CA ASP A 196 -4.08 -0.92 -24.33
C ASP A 196 -5.11 -1.39 -23.29
N GLU A 197 -5.37 -0.57 -22.28
CA GLU A 197 -6.31 -0.85 -21.18
C GLU A 197 -7.79 -0.92 -21.65
N ARG A 198 -8.09 -0.47 -22.88
CA ARG A 198 -9.45 -0.56 -23.45
C ARG A 198 -9.79 -1.96 -23.94
N ALA A 199 -8.84 -2.89 -23.91
CA ALA A 199 -9.09 -4.30 -24.19
C ALA A 199 -10.17 -4.86 -23.24
N SER A 200 -10.93 -5.86 -23.72
CA SER A 200 -12.01 -6.46 -22.93
C SER A 200 -11.48 -7.13 -21.65
N TYR A 201 -11.71 -6.50 -20.51
CA TYR A 201 -11.33 -7.05 -19.20
C TYR A 201 -11.99 -8.41 -18.93
N ARG A 202 -13.28 -8.58 -19.33
CA ARG A 202 -13.99 -9.85 -19.17
C ARG A 202 -13.35 -10.99 -19.97
N ASP A 203 -12.92 -10.70 -21.20
CA ASP A 203 -12.28 -11.71 -22.04
C ASP A 203 -10.87 -12.03 -21.53
N ALA A 204 -10.18 -11.02 -21.03
CA ALA A 204 -8.86 -11.14 -20.42
C ALA A 204 -8.90 -12.05 -19.17
N ILE A 205 -9.83 -11.79 -18.24
CA ILE A 205 -10.01 -12.61 -17.04
C ILE A 205 -10.42 -14.05 -17.39
N SER A 206 -11.32 -14.23 -18.36
CA SER A 206 -11.76 -15.57 -18.82
C SER A 206 -10.60 -16.34 -19.43
N ARG A 207 -9.76 -15.70 -20.23
CA ARG A 207 -8.53 -16.28 -20.79
C ARG A 207 -7.56 -16.69 -19.71
N HIS A 208 -7.28 -15.77 -18.76
CA HIS A 208 -6.32 -16.02 -17.66
C HIS A 208 -6.72 -17.27 -16.85
N TYR A 209 -7.99 -17.38 -16.43
CA TYR A 209 -8.45 -18.53 -15.67
C TYR A 209 -8.50 -19.83 -16.48
N LYS A 210 -8.60 -19.76 -17.82
CA LYS A 210 -8.64 -20.93 -18.70
C LYS A 210 -7.25 -21.44 -19.07
N THR A 211 -6.29 -20.54 -19.32
CA THR A 211 -5.00 -20.87 -19.92
C THR A 211 -3.81 -20.58 -18.99
N GLY A 212 -4.02 -19.85 -17.89
CA GLY A 212 -2.96 -19.33 -17.03
C GLY A 212 -2.14 -18.22 -17.66
N ALA A 213 -1.09 -17.82 -16.97
CA ALA A 213 -0.09 -16.88 -17.48
C ALA A 213 0.79 -17.54 -18.59
N PRO A 214 1.36 -16.76 -19.52
CA PRO A 214 2.40 -17.25 -20.43
C PRO A 214 3.58 -17.86 -19.65
N ARG A 215 4.26 -18.88 -20.21
CA ARG A 215 5.36 -19.57 -19.51
C ARG A 215 6.56 -18.68 -19.22
N ASP A 216 6.76 -17.67 -20.04
CA ASP A 216 7.85 -16.69 -20.01
C ASP A 216 7.43 -15.36 -19.35
N TRP A 217 6.31 -15.34 -18.62
CA TRP A 217 5.75 -14.14 -18.02
C TRP A 217 6.78 -13.36 -17.19
N SER A 218 7.64 -14.03 -16.45
CA SER A 218 8.63 -13.40 -15.57
C SER A 218 9.70 -12.56 -16.30
N GLU A 219 9.80 -12.69 -17.62
CA GLU A 219 10.70 -11.86 -18.44
C GLU A 219 10.14 -10.44 -18.65
N SER A 220 8.82 -10.25 -18.52
CA SER A 220 8.16 -8.99 -18.85
C SER A 220 7.14 -8.50 -17.83
N PHE A 221 6.76 -9.31 -16.86
CA PHE A 221 5.76 -8.98 -15.83
C PHE A 221 6.30 -9.26 -14.44
N ILE A 222 5.82 -8.48 -13.46
CA ILE A 222 6.25 -8.62 -12.06
C ILE A 222 5.59 -9.80 -11.36
N SER A 223 4.38 -10.21 -11.80
CA SER A 223 3.61 -11.33 -11.28
C SER A 223 2.85 -12.05 -12.40
N GLU A 224 2.40 -13.29 -12.15
CA GLU A 224 1.51 -13.99 -13.10
C GLU A 224 0.21 -13.21 -13.30
N TYR A 225 -0.33 -12.61 -12.25
CA TYR A 225 -1.56 -11.85 -12.29
C TYR A 225 -1.46 -10.59 -13.16
N ALA A 226 -0.31 -9.93 -13.19
CA ALA A 226 -0.03 -8.79 -14.05
C ALA A 226 -0.23 -9.10 -15.55
N THR A 227 -0.10 -10.39 -15.97
CA THR A 227 -0.31 -10.80 -17.37
C THR A 227 -1.75 -10.74 -17.82
N MET A 228 -2.68 -10.61 -16.89
CA MET A 228 -4.11 -10.72 -17.17
C MET A 228 -4.61 -9.55 -18.04
N HIS A 229 -4.31 -8.31 -17.63
CA HIS A 229 -4.78 -7.09 -18.26
C HIS A 229 -3.84 -5.92 -17.99
N PRO A 230 -3.70 -4.91 -18.87
CA PRO A 230 -2.90 -3.71 -18.59
C PRO A 230 -3.22 -3.00 -17.27
N TRP A 231 -4.47 -2.94 -16.86
CA TRP A 231 -4.87 -2.40 -15.55
C TRP A 231 -4.23 -3.17 -14.39
N GLU A 232 -4.21 -4.50 -14.45
CA GLU A 232 -3.60 -5.32 -13.42
C GLU A 232 -2.08 -5.18 -13.40
N ASP A 233 -1.47 -5.08 -14.58
CA ASP A 233 -0.02 -4.88 -14.71
C ASP A 233 0.41 -3.54 -14.10
N PHE A 234 -0.37 -2.46 -14.34
CA PHE A 234 -0.10 -1.18 -13.69
C PHE A 234 -0.30 -1.27 -12.17
N ALA A 235 -1.43 -1.82 -11.70
CA ALA A 235 -1.74 -1.93 -10.28
C ALA A 235 -0.71 -2.78 -9.53
N GLU A 236 -0.25 -3.91 -10.11
CA GLU A 236 0.84 -4.73 -9.58
C GLU A 236 2.15 -3.94 -9.52
N CYS A 237 2.54 -3.27 -10.60
CA CYS A 237 3.75 -2.43 -10.60
C CYS A 237 3.66 -1.29 -9.57
N PHE A 238 2.49 -0.67 -9.41
CA PHE A 238 2.27 0.35 -8.39
C PHE A 238 2.40 -0.23 -6.97
N ALA A 239 1.77 -1.38 -6.70
CA ALA A 239 1.89 -2.06 -5.42
C ALA A 239 3.34 -2.42 -5.10
N HIS A 240 4.08 -2.96 -6.07
CA HIS A 240 5.50 -3.29 -5.92
C HIS A 240 6.36 -2.04 -5.71
N TYR A 241 6.11 -0.95 -6.43
CA TYR A 241 6.78 0.34 -6.18
C TYR A 241 6.60 0.79 -4.73
N LEU A 242 5.38 0.67 -4.19
CA LEU A 242 5.11 0.97 -2.78
C LEU A 242 5.85 -0.01 -1.84
N HIS A 243 5.95 -1.30 -2.17
CA HIS A 243 6.71 -2.26 -1.37
C HIS A 243 8.19 -1.90 -1.30
N LEU A 244 8.81 -1.59 -2.44
CA LEU A 244 10.22 -1.24 -2.53
C LEU A 244 10.52 0.03 -1.72
N THR A 245 9.80 1.11 -1.99
CA THR A 245 10.04 2.41 -1.37
C THR A 245 9.80 2.38 0.15
N SER A 246 8.71 1.77 0.60
CA SER A 246 8.40 1.64 2.03
C SER A 246 9.44 0.80 2.79
N THR A 247 9.91 -0.29 2.18
CA THR A 247 10.93 -1.15 2.81
C THR A 247 12.27 -0.43 2.91
N LEU A 248 12.68 0.27 1.85
CA LEU A 248 13.91 1.06 1.84
C LEU A 248 13.87 2.20 2.85
N GLN A 249 12.76 2.94 2.94
CA GLN A 249 12.56 3.98 3.95
C GLN A 249 12.58 3.42 5.37
N THR A 250 11.99 2.23 5.58
CA THR A 250 12.04 1.54 6.88
C THR A 250 13.48 1.17 7.24
N ALA A 251 14.25 0.67 6.27
CA ALA A 251 15.68 0.36 6.47
C ALA A 251 16.49 1.62 6.79
N ALA A 252 16.21 2.73 6.09
CA ALA A 252 16.83 4.02 6.37
C ALA A 252 16.50 4.53 7.79
N GLY A 253 15.23 4.42 8.21
CA GLY A 253 14.79 4.79 9.57
C GLY A 253 15.47 3.95 10.67
N GLY A 254 15.82 2.70 10.34
CA GLY A 254 16.64 1.82 11.18
C GLY A 254 18.14 2.06 11.05
N GLN A 255 18.60 3.05 10.28
CA GLN A 255 20.01 3.33 9.99
C GLN A 255 20.76 2.10 9.42
N MET A 256 20.05 1.31 8.59
CA MET A 256 20.64 0.13 7.96
C MET A 256 21.73 0.53 6.99
N SER A 257 22.89 -0.14 7.07
CA SER A 257 23.96 -0.09 6.09
C SER A 257 24.39 -1.51 5.75
N ILE A 258 24.59 -1.79 4.46
CA ILE A 258 25.01 -3.09 3.96
C ILE A 258 26.29 -2.91 3.16
N ARG A 259 27.36 -3.60 3.57
CA ARG A 259 28.57 -3.69 2.77
C ARG A 259 28.41 -4.76 1.70
N VAL A 260 28.61 -4.38 0.47
CA VAL A 260 28.51 -5.25 -0.70
C VAL A 260 29.92 -5.46 -1.25
N GLU A 261 30.33 -6.72 -1.39
CA GLU A 261 31.61 -7.10 -1.99
C GLU A 261 31.41 -8.31 -2.90
N GLY A 262 31.84 -8.22 -4.16
CA GLY A 262 31.82 -9.34 -5.12
C GLY A 262 30.43 -9.86 -5.47
N VAL A 263 29.38 -9.03 -5.35
CA VAL A 263 28.02 -9.39 -5.77
C VAL A 263 27.83 -8.97 -7.23
N PRO A 264 27.60 -9.91 -8.15
CA PRO A 264 27.30 -9.55 -9.54
C PRO A 264 26.15 -8.54 -9.60
N GLN A 265 26.26 -7.58 -10.52
CA GLN A 265 25.26 -6.52 -10.78
C GLN A 265 25.10 -5.44 -9.68
N VAL A 266 25.86 -5.52 -8.60
CA VAL A 266 25.91 -4.48 -7.57
C VAL A 266 27.33 -3.94 -7.51
N ALA A 267 27.50 -2.62 -7.50
CA ALA A 267 28.82 -2.03 -7.30
C ALA A 267 29.33 -2.36 -5.89
N ASP A 268 30.60 -2.73 -5.79
CA ASP A 268 31.25 -2.90 -4.50
C ASP A 268 31.21 -1.59 -3.71
N GLY A 269 30.88 -1.68 -2.44
CA GLY A 269 30.78 -0.51 -1.57
C GLY A 269 29.80 -0.65 -0.44
N GLU A 270 29.42 0.47 0.14
CA GLU A 270 28.44 0.56 1.20
C GLU A 270 27.12 1.09 0.63
N VAL A 271 26.03 0.34 0.84
CA VAL A 271 24.67 0.74 0.48
C VAL A 271 23.93 1.15 1.75
N SER A 272 23.54 2.41 1.81
CA SER A 272 22.76 2.98 2.90
C SER A 272 21.46 3.54 2.32
N PRO A 273 20.32 2.88 2.56
CA PRO A 273 19.02 3.36 2.09
C PRO A 273 18.72 4.79 2.52
N ARG A 274 17.95 5.51 1.70
CA ARG A 274 17.64 6.93 1.90
C ARG A 274 16.33 7.12 2.64
N PRO A 275 16.18 8.16 3.46
CA PRO A 275 14.91 8.50 4.10
C PRO A 275 13.82 8.87 3.10
N SER A 276 14.19 9.35 1.92
CA SER A 276 13.28 9.66 0.80
C SER A 276 13.93 9.30 -0.53
N TYR A 277 13.10 8.83 -1.44
CA TYR A 277 13.47 8.51 -2.83
C TYR A 277 12.79 9.44 -3.84
N ALA A 278 12.22 10.54 -3.37
CA ALA A 278 11.49 11.48 -4.21
C ALA A 278 12.32 12.08 -5.35
N ASP A 279 13.60 12.34 -5.10
CA ASP A 279 14.54 12.92 -6.06
C ASP A 279 15.52 11.88 -6.64
N ALA A 280 15.27 10.59 -6.38
CA ALA A 280 16.05 9.50 -6.93
C ALA A 280 15.52 9.08 -8.30
N THR A 281 16.37 8.48 -9.12
CA THR A 281 15.91 7.73 -10.30
C THR A 281 15.50 6.33 -9.92
N MET A 282 14.68 5.65 -10.74
CA MET A 282 14.31 4.25 -10.49
C MET A 282 15.54 3.33 -10.43
N ASN A 283 16.56 3.61 -11.24
CA ASN A 283 17.82 2.86 -11.18
C ASN A 283 18.53 2.98 -9.82
N GLN A 284 18.49 4.15 -9.19
CA GLN A 284 19.04 4.33 -7.84
C GLN A 284 18.21 3.59 -6.79
N ILE A 285 16.89 3.59 -6.92
CA ILE A 285 15.99 2.81 -6.05
C ILE A 285 16.31 1.32 -6.17
N LEU A 286 16.46 0.80 -7.39
CA LEU A 286 16.77 -0.61 -7.62
C LEU A 286 18.19 -0.99 -7.17
N ALA A 287 19.16 -0.08 -7.28
CA ALA A 287 20.52 -0.29 -6.77
C ALA A 287 20.55 -0.45 -5.24
N ASP A 288 19.76 0.34 -4.51
CA ASP A 288 19.62 0.21 -3.05
C ASP A 288 18.75 -1.03 -2.69
N TRP A 289 17.74 -1.34 -3.51
CA TRP A 289 16.81 -2.44 -3.28
C TRP A 289 17.46 -3.83 -3.33
N LEU A 290 18.29 -4.07 -4.33
CA LEU A 290 18.85 -5.42 -4.56
C LEU A 290 19.62 -5.96 -3.35
N PRO A 291 20.58 -5.24 -2.73
CA PRO A 291 21.26 -5.75 -1.54
C PRO A 291 20.32 -5.86 -0.32
N VAL A 292 19.40 -4.91 -0.12
CA VAL A 292 18.44 -4.93 0.99
C VAL A 292 17.51 -6.13 0.88
N SER A 293 16.88 -6.35 -0.26
CA SER A 293 15.97 -7.49 -0.47
C SER A 293 16.69 -8.82 -0.37
N THR A 294 17.92 -8.91 -0.91
CA THR A 294 18.76 -10.10 -0.78
C THR A 294 19.08 -10.44 0.67
N PHE A 295 19.43 -9.42 1.47
CA PHE A 295 19.67 -9.59 2.90
C PHE A 295 18.40 -10.06 3.63
N LEU A 296 17.26 -9.41 3.40
CA LEU A 296 15.98 -9.76 4.03
C LEU A 296 15.52 -11.18 3.65
N ASN A 297 15.70 -11.58 2.39
CA ASN A 297 15.41 -12.95 1.94
C ASN A 297 16.30 -13.97 2.66
N ARG A 298 17.59 -13.69 2.81
CA ARG A 298 18.53 -14.55 3.57
C ARG A 298 18.13 -14.65 5.04
N VAL A 299 17.73 -13.54 5.68
CA VAL A 299 17.24 -13.55 7.06
C VAL A 299 15.99 -14.42 7.18
N ASN A 300 15.01 -14.28 6.28
CA ASN A 300 13.80 -15.09 6.29
C ASN A 300 14.12 -16.60 6.12
N ARG A 301 15.00 -16.94 5.19
CA ARG A 301 15.46 -18.33 5.01
C ARG A 301 16.18 -18.87 6.27
N ALA A 302 17.02 -18.05 6.91
CA ALA A 302 17.68 -18.43 8.17
C ALA A 302 16.70 -18.68 9.32
N MET A 303 15.50 -18.05 9.26
CA MET A 303 14.41 -18.27 10.21
C MET A 303 13.46 -19.42 9.78
N GLY A 304 13.81 -20.18 8.73
CA GLY A 304 12.99 -21.31 8.23
C GLY A 304 11.73 -20.87 7.46
N LYS A 305 11.72 -19.65 6.92
CA LYS A 305 10.64 -19.10 6.09
C LYS A 305 11.05 -19.04 4.61
N SER A 306 10.08 -18.91 3.72
CA SER A 306 10.30 -18.56 2.32
C SER A 306 10.82 -17.13 2.18
N ASP A 307 11.26 -16.77 0.97
CA ASP A 307 11.71 -15.41 0.69
C ASP A 307 10.66 -14.37 1.08
N LEU A 308 11.09 -13.28 1.70
CA LEU A 308 10.23 -12.15 2.03
C LEU A 308 9.74 -11.45 0.75
N TYR A 309 10.62 -11.34 -0.23
CA TYR A 309 10.31 -10.77 -1.54
C TYR A 309 10.82 -11.73 -2.64
N PRO A 310 9.97 -12.63 -3.14
CA PRO A 310 10.37 -13.68 -4.08
C PRO A 310 10.31 -13.25 -5.55
N PHE A 311 10.14 -11.99 -5.85
CA PHE A 311 9.95 -11.48 -7.22
C PHE A 311 11.27 -11.07 -7.85
N THR A 312 11.38 -11.32 -9.16
CA THR A 312 12.50 -10.87 -9.99
C THR A 312 12.11 -9.62 -10.76
N ILE A 313 12.92 -8.58 -10.69
CA ILE A 313 12.70 -7.34 -11.43
C ILE A 313 13.53 -7.41 -12.71
N ALA A 314 12.92 -7.92 -13.78
CA ALA A 314 13.50 -7.93 -15.12
C ALA A 314 13.52 -6.51 -15.71
N GLU A 315 14.31 -6.27 -16.76
CA GLU A 315 14.45 -4.95 -17.37
C GLU A 315 13.12 -4.36 -17.88
N PRO A 316 12.20 -5.10 -18.52
CA PRO A 316 10.88 -4.57 -18.86
C PRO A 316 10.05 -4.16 -17.64
N VAL A 317 10.16 -4.89 -16.52
CA VAL A 317 9.51 -4.55 -15.25
C VAL A 317 10.14 -3.30 -14.65
N ALA A 318 11.46 -3.15 -14.71
CA ALA A 318 12.14 -1.94 -14.25
C ALA A 318 11.67 -0.69 -14.99
N ARG A 319 11.40 -0.76 -16.30
CA ARG A 319 10.81 0.34 -17.09
C ARG A 319 9.39 0.69 -16.64
N LYS A 320 8.56 -0.31 -16.31
CA LYS A 320 7.21 -0.12 -15.77
C LYS A 320 7.25 0.57 -14.41
N LEU A 321 8.15 0.14 -13.54
CA LEU A 321 8.39 0.78 -12.23
C LEU A 321 8.92 2.22 -12.38
N ASP A 322 9.77 2.50 -13.38
CA ASP A 322 10.23 3.85 -13.69
C ASP A 322 9.08 4.76 -14.12
N PHE A 323 8.18 4.26 -14.97
CA PHE A 323 6.99 5.00 -15.36
C PHE A 323 6.13 5.33 -14.13
N VAL A 324 5.84 4.36 -13.26
CA VAL A 324 5.10 4.57 -12.01
C VAL A 324 5.81 5.62 -11.15
N HIS A 325 7.12 5.52 -10.97
CA HIS A 325 7.90 6.48 -10.19
C HIS A 325 7.79 7.91 -10.73
N ARG A 326 7.88 8.09 -12.06
CA ARG A 326 7.73 9.39 -12.70
C ARG A 326 6.33 9.99 -12.53
N VAL A 327 5.28 9.17 -12.68
CA VAL A 327 3.88 9.58 -12.45
C VAL A 327 3.70 10.02 -10.99
N VAL A 328 4.16 9.22 -10.03
CA VAL A 328 4.09 9.54 -8.60
C VAL A 328 4.82 10.85 -8.30
N THR A 329 6.04 11.00 -8.79
CA THR A 329 6.86 12.19 -8.53
C THR A 329 6.26 13.46 -9.13
N ALA A 330 5.70 13.37 -10.35
CA ALA A 330 5.06 14.50 -11.03
C ALA A 330 3.72 14.93 -10.40
N SER A 331 3.10 14.05 -9.60
CA SER A 331 1.76 14.27 -9.02
C SER A 331 1.78 14.71 -7.55
N ARG A 332 2.95 15.04 -7.01
CA ARG A 332 3.13 15.38 -5.59
C ARG A 332 2.39 16.66 -5.19
N VAL A 333 1.75 16.60 -4.04
CA VAL A 333 1.12 17.72 -3.33
C VAL A 333 1.79 17.93 -1.96
N GLU A 334 1.73 19.17 -1.43
CA GLU A 334 2.45 19.49 -0.18
C GLU A 334 1.84 18.86 1.07
N GLN A 335 0.52 18.76 1.14
CA GLN A 335 -0.19 18.25 2.34
C GLN A 335 -1.31 17.28 1.96
N PRO A 336 -1.00 16.01 1.67
CA PRO A 336 -1.99 15.03 1.23
C PRO A 336 -3.06 14.67 2.27
N LEU A 337 -2.76 14.85 3.57
CA LEU A 337 -3.62 14.54 4.72
C LEU A 337 -3.97 15.78 5.55
N GLY A 338 -3.79 16.96 4.97
CA GLY A 338 -4.11 18.25 5.58
C GLY A 338 -5.55 18.69 5.39
#